data_f5f3ba07fabf05f474b8523089ca0857
#
_entry.id   f5f3ba07fabf05f474b8523089ca0857
#
_cell.length_a   1.000
_cell.length_b   1.000
_cell.length_c   1.000
_cell.angle_alpha   90.00
_cell.angle_beta   90.00
_cell.angle_gamma   90.00
#
_symmetry.space_group_name_H-M   'P 1'
#
loop_
_entity.id
_entity.type
_entity.pdbx_description
1 polymer ?
#
loop_
_entity_poly.entity_id
_entity_poly.type
_entity_poly.pdbx_seq_one_letter_code
_entity_poly.pdbx_strand_id
1 'polypeptide(L)'
;IWAARLSLADEGGIFLYDIIIIGAGVTGCAVARYLSRYEGRMLVLEKAEDVCCGTSKANSAIVHAGFDAAHGSLMAKMNLEGNLMMPQLAKDLDFAFKMNGSLVVCMSEEDLPKLRALYENGVKNGVKELEIVDAKRLHELEPNVSKHAVAALWAPTGGIVCPFNLTIALAENAFDNGVEFQFNTEVTGFTWEDGFWTIHTNHGDFESRYVINAAGVYADVLHNMVSTRKLHITPRRGDYCLLDKTTGSFARHTVFQLPGKYGKGVLVSPTVHGNTIVGPTAIDIEDKDGTNTTAAGLDELIAKAGSTMQNLPIRQVITSFAGLRAHEDDHEFILGECPDAPGFFDCAGIESPGLSSAPAIGEYTAQLLQEKLSLAENTDFVGTRTGILDPKTLSREDYNALIARDPAY
;
A
#
# COMPACT_ATOMS: atom_id res chain seq x y z
N ILE A 1 0.38 -23.57 4.23
CA ILE A 1 -1.07 -23.27 4.39
C ILE A 1 -1.74 -23.21 3.02
N TRP A 2 -1.13 -22.60 2.00
CA TRP A 2 -1.70 -22.47 0.64
C TRP A 2 -1.85 -23.78 -0.15
N ALA A 3 -1.05 -24.81 0.12
CA ALA A 3 -1.03 -26.07 -0.66
C ALA A 3 -2.23 -27.01 -0.45
N ALA A 4 -3.06 -26.80 0.57
CA ALA A 4 -4.07 -27.80 0.96
C ALA A 4 -5.48 -27.56 0.36
N ARG A 5 -5.76 -26.43 -0.29
CA ARG A 5 -7.06 -26.12 -0.93
C ARG A 5 -7.02 -25.93 -2.45
N LEU A 6 -5.89 -26.21 -3.07
CA LEU A 6 -5.71 -26.12 -4.54
C LEU A 6 -6.37 -27.27 -5.35
N SER A 7 -7.22 -28.10 -4.76
CA SER A 7 -7.73 -29.30 -5.41
C SER A 7 -9.25 -29.34 -5.57
N LEU A 8 -9.87 -28.27 -6.08
CA LEU A 8 -11.28 -28.35 -6.52
C LEU A 8 -11.47 -28.04 -8.03
N ALA A 9 -10.41 -28.10 -8.82
CA ALA A 9 -10.46 -27.96 -10.27
C ALA A 9 -10.58 -29.31 -11.00
N ASP A 10 -11.38 -30.25 -10.49
CA ASP A 10 -11.49 -31.59 -11.07
C ASP A 10 -12.93 -32.07 -11.32
N GLU A 11 -13.84 -31.15 -11.66
CA GLU A 11 -15.06 -31.54 -12.41
C GLU A 11 -15.34 -30.40 -13.41
N GLY A 12 -15.25 -30.70 -14.71
CA GLY A 12 -15.23 -29.76 -15.84
C GLY A 12 -16.49 -28.89 -16.03
N GLY A 13 -16.81 -28.07 -15.03
CA GLY A 13 -17.81 -27.04 -15.06
C GLY A 13 -17.17 -25.68 -14.85
N ILE A 14 -17.50 -24.69 -15.70
CA ILE A 14 -17.16 -23.30 -15.46
C ILE A 14 -17.96 -22.86 -14.23
N PHE A 15 -17.27 -22.44 -13.18
CA PHE A 15 -17.92 -21.99 -11.94
C PHE A 15 -18.12 -20.47 -12.00
N LEU A 16 -19.34 -20.02 -11.89
CA LEU A 16 -19.68 -18.60 -11.79
C LEU A 16 -19.34 -18.06 -10.39
N TYR A 17 -18.42 -17.10 -10.32
CA TYR A 17 -18.13 -16.32 -9.12
C TYR A 17 -19.09 -15.13 -9.01
N ASP A 18 -19.37 -14.68 -7.81
CA ASP A 18 -20.07 -13.42 -7.60
C ASP A 18 -19.11 -12.24 -7.88
N ILE A 19 -17.86 -12.35 -7.42
CA ILE A 19 -16.85 -11.30 -7.58
C ILE A 19 -15.48 -11.94 -7.87
N ILE A 20 -14.81 -11.45 -8.92
CA ILE A 20 -13.39 -11.72 -9.16
C ILE A 20 -12.58 -10.44 -9.00
N ILE A 21 -11.53 -10.49 -8.17
CA ILE A 21 -10.58 -9.41 -7.92
C ILE A 21 -9.30 -9.70 -8.69
N ILE A 22 -8.81 -8.74 -9.48
CA ILE A 22 -7.58 -8.90 -10.27
C ILE A 22 -6.45 -8.13 -9.59
N GLY A 23 -5.44 -8.86 -9.12
CA GLY A 23 -4.26 -8.36 -8.42
C GLY A 23 -4.29 -8.60 -6.91
N ALA A 24 -3.26 -9.29 -6.39
CA ALA A 24 -3.07 -9.56 -4.97
C ALA A 24 -2.04 -8.61 -4.32
N GLY A 25 -2.00 -7.35 -4.77
CA GLY A 25 -1.36 -6.25 -4.06
C GLY A 25 -2.16 -5.84 -2.82
N VAL A 26 -1.66 -4.87 -2.05
CA VAL A 26 -2.31 -4.40 -0.81
C VAL A 26 -3.76 -3.95 -1.04
N THR A 27 -4.06 -3.33 -2.18
CA THR A 27 -5.42 -2.88 -2.54
C THR A 27 -6.35 -4.07 -2.76
N GLY A 28 -5.96 -5.02 -3.64
CA GLY A 28 -6.80 -6.20 -3.91
C GLY A 28 -6.99 -7.08 -2.68
N CYS A 29 -5.95 -7.28 -1.86
CA CYS A 29 -6.05 -8.02 -0.59
C CYS A 29 -6.94 -7.29 0.43
N ALA A 30 -6.92 -5.95 0.47
CA ALA A 30 -7.83 -5.18 1.32
C ALA A 30 -9.28 -5.34 0.86
N VAL A 31 -9.53 -5.19 -0.44
CA VAL A 31 -10.88 -5.41 -1.03
C VAL A 31 -11.38 -6.82 -0.72
N ALA A 32 -10.55 -7.85 -0.93
CA ALA A 32 -10.89 -9.24 -0.63
C ALA A 32 -11.29 -9.44 0.84
N ARG A 33 -10.48 -8.91 1.77
CA ARG A 33 -10.77 -8.99 3.21
C ARG A 33 -12.07 -8.29 3.60
N TYR A 34 -12.33 -7.10 3.06
CA TYR A 34 -13.55 -6.38 3.43
C TYR A 34 -14.79 -6.97 2.77
N LEU A 35 -14.68 -7.55 1.58
CA LEU A 35 -15.76 -8.30 0.93
C LEU A 35 -16.05 -9.62 1.63
N SER A 36 -15.07 -10.30 2.22
CA SER A 36 -15.30 -11.58 2.94
C SER A 36 -16.19 -11.44 4.18
N ARG A 37 -16.55 -10.20 4.57
CA ARG A 37 -17.61 -9.92 5.56
C ARG A 37 -19.02 -10.27 5.07
N TYR A 38 -19.15 -10.53 3.79
CA TYR A 38 -20.43 -10.80 3.12
C TYR A 38 -20.41 -12.20 2.51
N GLU A 39 -21.61 -12.76 2.39
CA GLU A 39 -21.82 -14.04 1.69
C GLU A 39 -21.57 -13.85 0.18
N GLY A 40 -20.93 -14.81 -0.43
CA GLY A 40 -20.68 -14.84 -1.86
C GLY A 40 -19.42 -15.60 -2.22
N ARG A 41 -19.35 -16.06 -3.45
CA ARG A 41 -18.18 -16.75 -3.96
C ARG A 41 -17.21 -15.77 -4.58
N MET A 42 -16.02 -15.63 -3.99
CA MET A 42 -15.02 -14.64 -4.35
C MET A 42 -13.68 -15.27 -4.69
N LEU A 43 -13.03 -14.75 -5.73
CA LEU A 43 -11.72 -15.22 -6.19
C LEU A 43 -10.79 -14.03 -6.41
N VAL A 44 -9.53 -14.17 -6.00
CA VAL A 44 -8.44 -13.25 -6.36
C VAL A 44 -7.55 -13.92 -7.39
N LEU A 45 -7.36 -13.28 -8.55
CA LEU A 45 -6.43 -13.69 -9.59
C LEU A 45 -5.15 -12.85 -9.49
N GLU A 46 -3.99 -13.51 -9.41
CA GLU A 46 -2.68 -12.85 -9.35
C GLU A 46 -1.73 -13.46 -10.37
N LYS A 47 -1.07 -12.61 -11.18
CA LYS A 47 -0.13 -13.06 -12.20
C LYS A 47 1.18 -13.61 -11.63
N ALA A 48 1.57 -13.15 -10.44
CA ALA A 48 2.77 -13.61 -9.74
C ALA A 48 2.52 -14.88 -8.93
N GLU A 49 3.61 -15.44 -8.38
CA GLU A 49 3.60 -16.66 -7.56
C GLU A 49 3.05 -16.48 -6.15
N ASP A 50 2.85 -15.22 -5.68
CA ASP A 50 2.41 -14.93 -4.32
C ASP A 50 1.76 -13.55 -4.24
N VAL A 51 1.17 -13.23 -3.09
CA VAL A 51 0.68 -11.88 -2.76
C VAL A 51 1.84 -10.89 -2.62
N CYS A 52 1.55 -9.59 -2.70
CA CYS A 52 2.54 -8.54 -2.45
C CYS A 52 3.72 -8.49 -3.45
N CYS A 53 3.63 -9.11 -4.61
CA CYS A 53 4.76 -9.19 -5.55
C CYS A 53 5.01 -7.92 -6.38
N GLY A 54 4.04 -7.00 -6.47
CA GLY A 54 4.13 -5.73 -7.19
C GLY A 54 4.64 -4.56 -6.35
N THR A 55 4.09 -3.38 -6.56
CA THR A 55 4.43 -2.11 -5.85
C THR A 55 4.28 -2.22 -4.33
N SER A 56 3.41 -3.10 -3.86
CA SER A 56 3.14 -3.28 -2.43
C SER A 56 4.37 -3.71 -1.63
N LYS A 57 5.34 -4.44 -2.22
CA LYS A 57 6.61 -4.81 -1.58
C LYS A 57 7.70 -3.73 -1.67
N ALA A 58 7.54 -2.74 -2.56
CA ALA A 58 8.60 -1.80 -2.95
C ALA A 58 8.13 -0.35 -2.82
N ASN A 59 7.99 0.11 -1.57
CA ASN A 59 7.53 1.44 -1.20
C ASN A 59 8.22 1.94 0.09
N SER A 60 7.83 3.13 0.56
CA SER A 60 8.42 3.76 1.74
C SER A 60 7.94 3.19 3.08
N ALA A 61 7.00 2.26 3.10
CA ALA A 61 6.41 1.68 4.32
C ALA A 61 5.74 2.70 5.27
N ILE A 62 5.23 3.80 4.73
CA ILE A 62 4.68 4.93 5.51
C ILE A 62 3.16 4.82 5.59
N VAL A 63 2.63 5.05 6.80
CA VAL A 63 1.22 5.37 7.04
C VAL A 63 1.12 6.89 7.16
N HIS A 64 0.71 7.52 6.05
CA HIS A 64 0.63 8.99 5.95
C HIS A 64 -0.48 9.55 6.81
N ALA A 65 -0.24 10.69 7.47
CA ALA A 65 -1.20 11.34 8.35
C ALA A 65 -2.42 11.95 7.62
N GLY A 66 -2.31 12.28 6.31
CA GLY A 66 -3.42 12.80 5.52
C GLY A 66 -3.33 14.30 5.17
N PHE A 67 -2.20 14.95 5.41
CA PHE A 67 -2.07 16.40 5.21
C PHE A 67 -1.78 16.83 3.76
N ASP A 68 -1.35 15.93 2.88
CA ASP A 68 -0.77 16.27 1.56
C ASP A 68 -1.80 16.28 0.42
N ALA A 69 -2.65 15.26 0.34
CA ALA A 69 -3.64 15.15 -0.72
C ALA A 69 -4.63 16.34 -0.69
N ALA A 70 -5.06 16.80 -1.87
CA ALA A 70 -5.91 17.96 -2.03
C ALA A 70 -7.23 17.80 -1.25
N HIS A 71 -7.63 18.84 -0.50
CA HIS A 71 -8.88 18.79 0.26
C HIS A 71 -10.09 18.55 -0.64
N GLY A 72 -10.94 17.60 -0.23
CA GLY A 72 -12.14 17.20 -0.95
C GLY A 72 -11.91 16.11 -2.00
N SER A 73 -10.66 15.72 -2.29
CA SER A 73 -10.33 14.60 -3.16
C SER A 73 -10.66 13.25 -2.50
N LEU A 74 -10.89 12.24 -3.33
CA LEU A 74 -11.08 10.86 -2.87
C LEU A 74 -9.79 10.34 -2.21
N MET A 75 -8.63 10.70 -2.77
CA MET A 75 -7.32 10.41 -2.21
C MET A 75 -7.17 10.93 -0.78
N ALA A 76 -7.59 12.19 -0.49
CA ALA A 76 -7.54 12.76 0.85
C ALA A 76 -8.45 12.01 1.83
N LYS A 77 -9.67 11.69 1.41
CA LYS A 77 -10.63 10.92 2.19
C LYS A 77 -10.08 9.54 2.54
N MET A 78 -9.67 8.77 1.55
CA MET A 78 -9.16 7.41 1.75
C MET A 78 -7.88 7.39 2.60
N ASN A 79 -7.01 8.39 2.45
CA ASN A 79 -5.80 8.47 3.27
C ASN A 79 -6.11 8.71 4.75
N LEU A 80 -6.98 9.67 5.05
CA LEU A 80 -7.34 9.97 6.45
C LEU A 80 -8.04 8.78 7.11
N GLU A 81 -9.04 8.21 6.43
CA GLU A 81 -9.78 7.04 6.93
C GLU A 81 -8.86 5.84 7.14
N GLY A 82 -8.00 5.53 6.16
CA GLY A 82 -7.05 4.43 6.28
C GLY A 82 -6.01 4.63 7.38
N ASN A 83 -5.53 5.87 7.60
CA ASN A 83 -4.67 6.19 8.75
C ASN A 83 -5.37 5.89 10.07
N LEU A 84 -6.62 6.31 10.23
CA LEU A 84 -7.41 6.09 11.44
C LEU A 84 -7.71 4.59 11.69
N MET A 85 -7.88 3.80 10.64
CA MET A 85 -8.14 2.37 10.73
C MET A 85 -6.88 1.57 11.09
N MET A 86 -5.70 2.02 10.67
CA MET A 86 -4.46 1.25 10.73
C MET A 86 -4.08 0.73 12.12
N PRO A 87 -4.18 1.51 13.22
CA PRO A 87 -3.80 1.04 14.55
C PRO A 87 -4.64 -0.14 15.06
N GLN A 88 -5.95 -0.12 14.78
CA GLN A 88 -6.83 -1.21 15.18
C GLN A 88 -6.64 -2.42 14.27
N LEU A 89 -6.54 -2.21 12.96
CA LEU A 89 -6.29 -3.26 11.99
C LEU A 89 -4.99 -4.02 12.28
N ALA A 90 -3.93 -3.29 12.70
CA ALA A 90 -2.66 -3.90 13.07
C ALA A 90 -2.76 -4.84 14.28
N LYS A 91 -3.65 -4.51 15.24
CA LYS A 91 -3.94 -5.39 16.40
C LYS A 91 -4.78 -6.59 16.00
N ASP A 92 -5.84 -6.37 15.20
CA ASP A 92 -6.77 -7.41 14.80
C ASP A 92 -6.10 -8.46 13.90
N LEU A 93 -5.20 -8.02 13.02
CA LEU A 93 -4.52 -8.89 12.06
C LEU A 93 -3.08 -9.24 12.43
N ASP A 94 -2.61 -8.81 13.59
CA ASP A 94 -1.29 -9.12 14.14
C ASP A 94 -0.14 -8.86 13.13
N PHE A 95 0.01 -7.61 12.73
CA PHE A 95 1.12 -7.17 11.91
C PHE A 95 1.86 -5.97 12.50
N ALA A 96 3.15 -5.82 12.16
CA ALA A 96 3.99 -4.78 12.71
C ALA A 96 3.60 -3.38 12.21
N PHE A 97 3.19 -2.51 13.15
CA PHE A 97 2.86 -1.10 12.95
C PHE A 97 3.41 -0.25 14.10
N LYS A 98 3.85 0.96 13.79
CA LYS A 98 4.29 1.93 14.80
C LYS A 98 3.85 3.34 14.41
N MET A 99 3.13 4.02 15.30
CA MET A 99 2.83 5.44 15.18
C MET A 99 4.05 6.23 15.68
N ASN A 100 4.98 6.56 14.77
CA ASN A 100 6.21 7.27 15.11
C ASN A 100 6.19 8.75 14.72
N GLY A 101 5.10 9.23 14.11
CA GLY A 101 4.97 10.60 13.63
C GLY A 101 5.82 10.92 12.39
N SER A 102 5.52 12.03 11.76
CA SER A 102 6.24 12.53 10.58
C SER A 102 6.52 14.02 10.68
N LEU A 103 7.64 14.45 10.08
CA LEU A 103 8.10 15.82 9.99
C LEU A 103 8.29 16.21 8.53
N VAL A 104 7.65 17.29 8.08
CA VAL A 104 7.96 17.90 6.77
C VAL A 104 8.85 19.11 7.01
N VAL A 105 10.12 18.98 6.68
CA VAL A 105 11.15 19.95 7.04
C VAL A 105 11.20 21.12 6.05
N CYS A 106 11.18 22.35 6.58
CA CYS A 106 11.37 23.59 5.84
C CYS A 106 12.82 24.07 6.02
N MET A 107 13.53 24.27 4.90
CA MET A 107 14.96 24.59 4.88
C MET A 107 15.24 26.09 4.73
N SER A 108 14.24 26.92 4.43
CA SER A 108 14.39 28.36 4.25
C SER A 108 13.16 29.13 4.73
N GLU A 109 13.36 30.37 5.17
CA GLU A 109 12.28 31.29 5.51
C GLU A 109 11.36 31.58 4.31
N GLU A 110 11.90 31.54 3.09
CA GLU A 110 11.16 31.78 1.84
C GLU A 110 10.12 30.68 1.58
N ASP A 111 10.33 29.47 2.09
CA ASP A 111 9.44 28.33 1.92
C ASP A 111 8.39 28.18 3.04
N LEU A 112 8.44 29.01 4.09
CA LEU A 112 7.43 29.00 5.17
C LEU A 112 5.99 29.15 4.68
N PRO A 113 5.67 29.96 3.66
CA PRO A 113 4.32 30.01 3.11
C PRO A 113 3.84 28.68 2.56
N LYS A 114 4.71 27.87 1.93
CA LYS A 114 4.39 26.52 1.45
C LYS A 114 4.10 25.56 2.62
N LEU A 115 4.91 25.66 3.69
CA LEU A 115 4.70 24.86 4.89
C LEU A 115 3.35 25.18 5.54
N ARG A 116 2.98 26.45 5.61
CA ARG A 116 1.66 26.90 6.14
C ARG A 116 0.52 26.40 5.27
N ALA A 117 0.64 26.49 3.95
CA ALA A 117 -0.37 25.98 3.03
C ALA A 117 -0.60 24.47 3.23
N LEU A 118 0.47 23.70 3.44
CA LEU A 118 0.40 22.27 3.74
C LEU A 118 -0.30 22.00 5.09
N TYR A 119 0.02 22.79 6.11
CA TYR A 119 -0.66 22.74 7.41
C TYR A 119 -2.17 23.02 7.27
N GLU A 120 -2.54 24.11 6.59
CA GLU A 120 -3.94 24.49 6.38
C GLU A 120 -4.72 23.42 5.60
N ASN A 121 -4.11 22.82 4.59
CA ASN A 121 -4.69 21.69 3.86
C ASN A 121 -4.93 20.49 4.78
N GLY A 122 -3.95 20.14 5.59
CA GLY A 122 -4.08 19.04 6.54
C GLY A 122 -5.17 19.27 7.60
N VAL A 123 -5.30 20.51 8.09
CA VAL A 123 -6.39 20.90 9.01
C VAL A 123 -7.75 20.75 8.33
N LYS A 124 -7.89 21.23 7.07
CA LYS A 124 -9.13 21.08 6.29
C LYS A 124 -9.47 19.60 6.04
N ASN A 125 -8.47 18.77 5.81
CA ASN A 125 -8.65 17.31 5.65
C ASN A 125 -9.07 16.62 6.96
N GLY A 126 -8.93 17.29 8.12
CA GLY A 126 -9.32 16.76 9.42
C GLY A 126 -8.20 16.02 10.17
N VAL A 127 -6.95 16.16 9.71
CA VAL A 127 -5.79 15.58 10.41
C VAL A 127 -5.65 16.19 11.80
N LYS A 128 -5.52 15.34 12.81
CA LYS A 128 -5.45 15.75 14.21
C LYS A 128 -4.02 16.11 14.64
N GLU A 129 -3.92 17.01 15.61
CA GLU A 129 -2.67 17.34 16.30
C GLU A 129 -1.54 17.83 15.39
N LEU A 130 -1.87 18.38 14.20
CA LEU A 130 -0.89 19.02 13.33
C LEU A 130 -0.32 20.28 13.99
N GLU A 131 0.98 20.46 13.92
CA GLU A 131 1.68 21.60 14.48
C GLU A 131 2.80 22.08 13.54
N ILE A 132 2.97 23.40 13.38
CA ILE A 132 4.20 23.97 12.80
C ILE A 132 5.16 24.23 13.97
N VAL A 133 6.23 23.45 14.02
CA VAL A 133 7.27 23.55 15.05
C VAL A 133 8.42 24.42 14.57
N ASP A 134 9.02 25.19 15.48
CA ASP A 134 10.24 25.98 15.21
C ASP A 134 11.50 25.10 15.15
N ALA A 135 12.63 25.70 14.75
CA ALA A 135 13.91 24.98 14.63
C ALA A 135 14.35 24.34 15.94
N LYS A 136 14.09 24.95 17.11
CA LYS A 136 14.46 24.41 18.41
C LYS A 136 13.69 23.11 18.67
N ARG A 137 12.37 23.16 18.55
CA ARG A 137 11.49 22.00 18.78
C ARG A 137 11.76 20.91 17.76
N LEU A 138 12.02 21.26 16.51
CA LEU A 138 12.41 20.32 15.45
C LEU A 138 13.65 19.51 15.85
N HIS A 139 14.72 20.15 16.36
CA HIS A 139 15.94 19.46 16.76
C HIS A 139 15.78 18.64 18.05
N GLU A 140 14.83 18.99 18.93
CA GLU A 140 14.46 18.14 20.07
C GLU A 140 13.77 16.85 19.60
N LEU A 141 12.88 16.95 18.61
CA LEU A 141 12.19 15.82 18.01
C LEU A 141 13.15 14.94 17.21
N GLU A 142 13.93 15.57 16.32
CA GLU A 142 14.82 14.88 15.38
C GLU A 142 16.22 15.53 15.34
N PRO A 143 17.15 15.08 16.22
CA PRO A 143 18.46 15.71 16.38
C PRO A 143 19.36 15.68 15.15
N ASN A 144 19.13 14.74 14.23
CA ASN A 144 19.94 14.57 13.01
C ASN A 144 19.45 15.39 11.81
N VAL A 145 18.38 16.18 11.97
CA VAL A 145 17.97 17.14 10.93
C VAL A 145 19.04 18.21 10.75
N SER A 146 19.17 18.70 9.52
CA SER A 146 20.08 19.77 9.14
C SER A 146 19.93 21.00 10.03
N LYS A 147 21.06 21.58 10.48
CA LYS A 147 21.09 22.83 11.27
C LYS A 147 20.54 24.05 10.52
N HIS A 148 20.39 23.95 9.21
CA HIS A 148 19.79 24.99 8.37
C HIS A 148 18.25 24.90 8.32
N ALA A 149 17.64 23.88 8.88
CA ALA A 149 16.20 23.78 8.96
C ALA A 149 15.61 24.86 9.88
N VAL A 150 14.63 25.60 9.37
CA VAL A 150 14.04 26.75 10.08
C VAL A 150 12.73 26.40 10.80
N ALA A 151 12.00 25.42 10.28
CA ALA A 151 10.73 24.95 10.84
C ALA A 151 10.39 23.55 10.30
N ALA A 152 9.35 22.92 10.83
CA ALA A 152 8.74 21.74 10.23
C ALA A 152 7.23 21.67 10.52
N LEU A 153 6.49 20.96 9.65
CA LEU A 153 5.15 20.49 9.97
C LEU A 153 5.32 19.16 10.72
N TRP A 154 4.89 19.12 11.95
CA TRP A 154 4.81 17.93 12.79
C TRP A 154 3.42 17.30 12.69
N ALA A 155 3.35 16.03 12.32
CA ALA A 155 2.14 15.22 12.24
C ALA A 155 2.31 13.95 13.09
N PRO A 156 1.88 13.97 14.37
CA PRO A 156 2.08 12.84 15.29
C PRO A 156 1.30 11.59 14.91
N THR A 157 0.23 11.72 14.13
CA THR A 157 -0.59 10.60 13.64
C THR A 157 0.02 9.83 12.47
N GLY A 158 1.13 10.30 11.91
CA GLY A 158 1.89 9.54 10.94
C GLY A 158 2.51 8.28 11.54
N GLY A 159 2.69 7.25 10.73
CA GLY A 159 3.24 5.99 11.20
C GLY A 159 4.06 5.24 10.14
N ILE A 160 4.59 4.11 10.55
CA ILE A 160 5.31 3.15 9.71
C ILE A 160 4.72 1.76 9.88
N VAL A 161 4.73 0.97 8.82
CA VAL A 161 4.18 -0.39 8.77
C VAL A 161 5.11 -1.32 8.00
N CYS A 162 5.05 -2.63 8.25
CA CYS A 162 5.64 -3.58 7.32
C CYS A 162 4.66 -3.82 6.16
N PRO A 163 4.96 -3.40 4.93
CA PRO A 163 4.03 -3.53 3.81
C PRO A 163 3.79 -4.99 3.42
N PHE A 164 4.79 -5.86 3.61
CA PHE A 164 4.64 -7.30 3.43
C PHE A 164 3.65 -7.88 4.44
N ASN A 165 3.89 -7.66 5.74
CA ASN A 165 3.02 -8.20 6.79
C ASN A 165 1.58 -7.68 6.68
N LEU A 166 1.39 -6.40 6.32
CA LEU A 166 0.05 -5.83 6.09
C LEU A 166 -0.66 -6.56 4.95
N THR A 167 0.01 -6.71 3.79
CA THR A 167 -0.61 -7.34 2.61
C THR A 167 -0.90 -8.82 2.86
N ILE A 168 0.06 -9.55 3.45
CA ILE A 168 -0.12 -10.97 3.80
C ILE A 168 -1.24 -11.13 4.83
N ALA A 169 -1.31 -10.29 5.85
CA ALA A 169 -2.33 -10.35 6.88
C ALA A 169 -3.75 -10.13 6.32
N LEU A 170 -3.89 -9.18 5.38
CA LEU A 170 -5.15 -8.96 4.67
C LEU A 170 -5.56 -10.18 3.83
N ALA A 171 -4.60 -10.74 3.09
CA ALA A 171 -4.84 -11.90 2.23
C ALA A 171 -5.20 -13.16 3.04
N GLU A 172 -4.43 -13.46 4.10
CA GLU A 172 -4.69 -14.62 4.95
C GLU A 172 -6.04 -14.51 5.66
N ASN A 173 -6.40 -13.32 6.16
CA ASN A 173 -7.71 -13.12 6.78
C ASN A 173 -8.85 -13.26 5.75
N ALA A 174 -8.67 -12.77 4.52
CA ALA A 174 -9.64 -13.01 3.44
C ALA A 174 -9.79 -14.49 3.11
N PHE A 175 -8.68 -15.22 3.00
CA PHE A 175 -8.65 -16.66 2.74
C PHE A 175 -9.30 -17.48 3.84
N ASP A 176 -9.03 -17.18 5.10
CA ASP A 176 -9.63 -17.85 6.26
C ASP A 176 -11.16 -17.64 6.31
N ASN A 177 -11.64 -16.54 5.72
CA ASN A 177 -13.07 -16.21 5.57
C ASN A 177 -13.66 -16.63 4.20
N GLY A 178 -12.97 -17.52 3.46
CA GLY A 178 -13.53 -18.23 2.31
C GLY A 178 -13.21 -17.63 0.94
N VAL A 179 -12.43 -16.54 0.84
CA VAL A 179 -11.97 -16.01 -0.46
C VAL A 179 -10.93 -16.96 -1.07
N GLU A 180 -11.13 -17.35 -2.32
CA GLU A 180 -10.19 -18.17 -3.07
C GLU A 180 -9.06 -17.31 -3.66
N PHE A 181 -7.86 -17.87 -3.80
CA PHE A 181 -6.71 -17.20 -4.44
C PHE A 181 -6.11 -18.12 -5.50
N GLN A 182 -5.90 -17.57 -6.71
CA GLN A 182 -5.27 -18.28 -7.82
C GLN A 182 -4.04 -17.47 -8.28
N PHE A 183 -2.86 -18.02 -8.01
CA PHE A 183 -1.57 -17.43 -8.38
C PHE A 183 -1.10 -17.91 -9.75
N ASN A 184 -0.05 -17.28 -10.30
CA ASN A 184 0.50 -17.51 -11.63
C ASN A 184 -0.55 -17.37 -12.73
N THR A 185 -1.63 -16.62 -12.48
CA THR A 185 -2.80 -16.50 -13.35
C THR A 185 -2.91 -15.07 -13.88
N GLU A 186 -2.41 -14.87 -15.08
CA GLU A 186 -2.43 -13.57 -15.76
C GLU A 186 -3.71 -13.41 -16.56
N VAL A 187 -4.44 -12.32 -16.32
CA VAL A 187 -5.61 -11.95 -17.11
C VAL A 187 -5.16 -11.35 -18.44
N THR A 188 -5.69 -11.90 -19.51
CA THR A 188 -5.33 -11.54 -20.90
C THR A 188 -6.46 -10.89 -21.69
N GLY A 189 -7.70 -10.95 -21.20
CA GLY A 189 -8.86 -10.35 -21.87
C GLY A 189 -10.17 -10.57 -21.15
N PHE A 190 -11.21 -9.98 -21.68
CA PHE A 190 -12.58 -10.04 -21.16
C PHE A 190 -13.60 -10.21 -22.26
N THR A 191 -14.66 -10.94 -21.97
CA THR A 191 -15.89 -11.00 -22.80
C THR A 191 -17.08 -10.76 -21.88
N TRP A 192 -18.05 -9.93 -22.30
CA TRP A 192 -19.30 -9.69 -21.59
C TRP A 192 -20.46 -10.29 -22.37
N GLU A 193 -21.10 -11.30 -21.80
CA GLU A 193 -22.26 -11.97 -22.38
C GLU A 193 -23.25 -12.40 -21.29
N ASP A 194 -24.53 -12.37 -21.57
CA ASP A 194 -25.62 -12.88 -20.71
C ASP A 194 -25.63 -12.37 -19.25
N GLY A 195 -25.03 -11.17 -19.01
CA GLY A 195 -25.03 -10.54 -17.70
C GLY A 195 -23.88 -10.93 -16.77
N PHE A 196 -22.83 -11.54 -17.31
CA PHE A 196 -21.60 -11.85 -16.59
C PHE A 196 -20.35 -11.65 -17.47
N TRP A 197 -19.21 -11.55 -16.81
CA TRP A 197 -17.89 -11.45 -17.43
C TRP A 197 -17.25 -12.83 -17.55
N THR A 198 -16.72 -13.15 -18.74
CA THR A 198 -15.71 -14.18 -18.91
C THR A 198 -14.35 -13.51 -18.87
N ILE A 199 -13.53 -13.90 -17.91
CA ILE A 199 -12.17 -13.42 -17.71
C ILE A 199 -11.22 -14.45 -18.33
N HIS A 200 -10.57 -14.07 -19.42
CA HIS A 200 -9.60 -14.92 -20.12
C HIS A 200 -8.24 -14.84 -19.43
N THR A 201 -7.62 -15.98 -19.16
CA THR A 201 -6.32 -16.05 -18.51
C THR A 201 -5.37 -17.04 -19.21
N ASN A 202 -4.09 -17.02 -18.85
CA ASN A 202 -3.10 -18.01 -19.27
C ASN A 202 -3.37 -19.43 -18.72
N HIS A 203 -4.32 -19.61 -17.80
CA HIS A 203 -4.71 -20.88 -17.19
C HIS A 203 -6.20 -21.26 -17.41
N GLY A 204 -6.80 -20.75 -18.49
CA GLY A 204 -8.21 -20.96 -18.81
C GLY A 204 -9.09 -19.79 -18.40
N ASP A 205 -10.39 -19.96 -18.57
CA ASP A 205 -11.38 -18.90 -18.40
C ASP A 205 -12.10 -19.03 -17.05
N PHE A 206 -12.43 -17.87 -16.48
CA PHE A 206 -13.23 -17.75 -15.27
C PHE A 206 -14.48 -16.91 -15.55
N GLU A 207 -15.58 -17.22 -14.91
CA GLU A 207 -16.81 -16.43 -15.04
C GLU A 207 -17.15 -15.70 -13.76
N SER A 208 -17.58 -14.43 -13.88
CA SER A 208 -17.93 -13.60 -12.74
C SER A 208 -19.04 -12.61 -13.07
N ARG A 209 -19.91 -12.35 -12.09
CA ARG A 209 -20.90 -11.26 -12.18
C ARG A 209 -20.24 -9.88 -12.11
N TYR A 210 -19.23 -9.75 -11.27
CA TYR A 210 -18.49 -8.51 -11.04
C TYR A 210 -16.98 -8.76 -11.06
N VAL A 211 -16.28 -7.81 -11.67
CA VAL A 211 -14.82 -7.79 -11.75
C VAL A 211 -14.30 -6.57 -11.03
N ILE A 212 -13.28 -6.71 -10.19
CA ILE A 212 -12.58 -5.60 -9.54
C ILE A 212 -11.16 -5.55 -10.06
N ASN A 213 -10.83 -4.48 -10.75
CA ASN A 213 -9.51 -4.21 -11.28
C ASN A 213 -8.64 -3.53 -10.21
N ALA A 214 -7.81 -4.30 -9.52
CA ALA A 214 -6.81 -3.82 -8.55
C ALA A 214 -5.38 -4.12 -9.02
N ALA A 215 -5.14 -4.06 -10.35
CA ALA A 215 -3.90 -4.50 -11.01
C ALA A 215 -2.74 -3.48 -10.90
N GLY A 216 -2.83 -2.46 -10.03
CA GLY A 216 -1.75 -1.50 -9.78
C GLY A 216 -1.33 -0.75 -11.05
N VAL A 217 -0.05 -0.83 -11.42
CA VAL A 217 0.47 -0.14 -12.62
C VAL A 217 -0.10 -0.67 -13.93
N TYR A 218 -0.76 -1.82 -13.93
CA TYR A 218 -1.43 -2.41 -15.09
C TYR A 218 -2.94 -2.16 -15.11
N ALA A 219 -3.48 -1.41 -14.16
CA ALA A 219 -4.94 -1.20 -14.07
C ALA A 219 -5.51 -0.50 -15.31
N ASP A 220 -4.77 0.39 -15.93
CA ASP A 220 -5.16 1.04 -17.19
C ASP A 220 -5.20 0.06 -18.38
N VAL A 221 -4.29 -0.92 -18.41
CA VAL A 221 -4.27 -1.94 -19.46
C VAL A 221 -5.57 -2.74 -19.43
N LEU A 222 -5.99 -3.21 -18.24
CA LEU A 222 -7.22 -3.97 -18.07
C LEU A 222 -8.46 -3.10 -18.29
N HIS A 223 -8.51 -1.89 -17.72
CA HIS A 223 -9.59 -0.94 -17.96
C HIS A 223 -9.80 -0.67 -19.46
N ASN A 224 -8.71 -0.48 -20.20
CA ASN A 224 -8.74 -0.15 -21.61
C ASN A 224 -9.18 -1.31 -22.51
N MET A 225 -9.25 -2.55 -22.00
CA MET A 225 -9.83 -3.69 -22.71
C MET A 225 -11.35 -3.64 -22.73
N VAL A 226 -11.99 -3.04 -21.71
CA VAL A 226 -13.45 -3.08 -21.51
C VAL A 226 -14.14 -1.72 -21.73
N SER A 227 -13.43 -0.61 -21.58
CA SER A 227 -13.98 0.75 -21.65
C SER A 227 -13.55 1.49 -22.91
N THR A 228 -14.44 2.33 -23.43
CA THR A 228 -14.14 3.31 -24.47
C THR A 228 -13.48 4.57 -23.90
N ARG A 229 -13.68 4.84 -22.60
CA ARG A 229 -13.04 5.93 -21.86
C ARG A 229 -11.66 5.47 -21.40
N LYS A 230 -10.62 5.92 -22.10
CA LYS A 230 -9.28 5.43 -21.84
C LYS A 230 -8.70 6.02 -20.56
N LEU A 231 -8.10 5.15 -19.78
CA LEU A 231 -7.30 5.46 -18.60
C LEU A 231 -5.82 5.35 -18.99
N HIS A 232 -4.98 6.19 -18.41
CA HIS A 232 -3.54 6.14 -18.61
C HIS A 232 -2.80 6.19 -17.27
N ILE A 233 -1.93 5.22 -17.06
CA ILE A 233 -1.09 5.11 -15.86
C ILE A 233 0.38 5.13 -16.29
N THR A 234 1.09 6.17 -15.89
CA THR A 234 2.53 6.29 -16.03
C THR A 234 3.21 5.64 -14.82
N PRO A 235 4.05 4.61 -15.01
CA PRO A 235 4.84 4.07 -13.91
C PRO A 235 5.84 5.11 -13.41
N ARG A 236 5.65 5.63 -12.18
CA ARG A 236 6.58 6.56 -11.56
C ARG A 236 7.52 5.82 -10.64
N ARG A 237 8.74 5.55 -11.13
CA ARG A 237 9.76 4.82 -10.39
C ARG A 237 10.32 5.62 -9.24
N GLY A 238 10.41 4.97 -8.08
CA GLY A 238 11.12 5.45 -6.90
C GLY A 238 12.22 4.50 -6.51
N ASP A 239 13.47 4.96 -6.55
CA ASP A 239 14.64 4.22 -6.08
C ASP A 239 14.80 4.43 -4.57
N TYR A 240 15.22 3.39 -3.85
CA TYR A 240 15.41 3.37 -2.40
C TYR A 240 16.74 2.75 -2.01
N CYS A 241 17.29 3.22 -0.89
CA CYS A 241 18.35 2.55 -0.14
C CYS A 241 17.79 2.05 1.20
N LEU A 242 18.04 0.79 1.54
CA LEU A 242 17.80 0.24 2.87
C LEU A 242 19.14 0.09 3.59
N LEU A 243 19.23 0.67 4.79
CA LEU A 243 20.42 0.64 5.63
C LEU A 243 20.31 -0.44 6.70
N ASP A 244 21.44 -0.88 7.18
CA ASP A 244 21.56 -1.90 8.23
C ASP A 244 20.83 -1.52 9.53
N LYS A 245 20.44 -2.51 10.32
CA LYS A 245 19.73 -2.32 11.63
C LYS A 245 20.53 -1.51 12.64
N THR A 246 21.85 -1.45 12.52
CA THR A 246 22.71 -0.60 13.36
C THR A 246 22.40 0.89 13.20
N THR A 247 21.70 1.27 12.12
CA THR A 247 21.25 2.64 11.85
C THR A 247 19.83 2.95 12.35
N GLY A 248 19.12 2.00 12.93
CA GLY A 248 17.70 2.11 13.27
C GLY A 248 17.34 3.22 14.25
N SER A 249 18.32 3.76 15.00
CA SER A 249 18.14 4.92 15.87
C SER A 249 18.57 6.25 15.21
N PHE A 250 18.98 6.23 13.95
CA PHE A 250 19.45 7.43 13.23
C PHE A 250 18.33 8.44 13.01
N ALA A 251 17.15 7.98 12.61
CA ALA A 251 15.93 8.78 12.56
C ALA A 251 14.91 8.22 13.56
N ARG A 252 14.25 9.11 14.31
CA ARG A 252 13.18 8.75 15.27
C ARG A 252 11.82 8.77 14.61
N HIS A 253 11.64 9.69 13.68
CA HIS A 253 10.40 10.00 12.95
C HIS A 253 10.64 9.83 11.46
N THR A 254 9.56 9.81 10.67
CA THR A 254 9.67 9.93 9.23
C THR A 254 9.94 11.39 8.88
N VAL A 255 11.07 11.68 8.26
CA VAL A 255 11.49 13.02 7.87
C VAL A 255 11.33 13.20 6.38
N PHE A 256 10.43 14.08 5.97
CA PHE A 256 10.18 14.48 4.58
C PHE A 256 10.80 15.82 4.27
N GLN A 257 11.09 16.05 3.00
CA GLN A 257 11.30 17.39 2.44
C GLN A 257 9.93 18.02 2.10
N LEU A 258 9.87 19.35 2.03
CA LEU A 258 8.70 20.04 1.46
C LEU A 258 8.40 19.51 0.05
N PRO A 259 7.13 19.31 -0.30
CA PRO A 259 6.75 18.87 -1.63
C PRO A 259 7.28 19.79 -2.74
N GLY A 260 7.84 19.19 -3.77
CA GLY A 260 8.29 19.85 -4.99
C GLY A 260 7.40 19.48 -6.19
N LYS A 261 7.88 19.78 -7.39
CA LYS A 261 7.16 19.52 -8.66
C LYS A 261 6.70 18.06 -8.81
N TYR A 262 7.43 17.10 -8.24
CA TYR A 262 7.15 15.67 -8.34
C TYR A 262 6.66 15.05 -7.01
N GLY A 263 6.03 15.85 -6.15
CA GLY A 263 5.47 15.39 -4.86
C GLY A 263 6.44 15.53 -3.68
N LYS A 264 6.31 14.64 -2.70
CA LYS A 264 6.85 14.76 -1.33
C LYS A 264 8.40 14.79 -1.20
N GLY A 265 9.14 14.60 -2.26
CA GLY A 265 10.61 14.56 -2.22
C GLY A 265 11.16 13.29 -1.54
N VAL A 266 12.48 13.29 -1.31
CA VAL A 266 13.19 12.20 -0.64
C VAL A 266 12.92 12.25 0.86
N LEU A 267 12.64 11.11 1.47
CA LEU A 267 12.48 10.96 2.91
C LEU A 267 13.59 10.11 3.52
N VAL A 268 13.75 10.25 4.83
CA VAL A 268 14.54 9.35 5.68
C VAL A 268 13.62 8.88 6.81
N SER A 269 13.47 7.57 6.99
CA SER A 269 12.55 7.00 7.97
C SER A 269 13.12 5.76 8.62
N PRO A 270 12.85 5.52 9.92
CA PRO A 270 13.05 4.20 10.48
C PRO A 270 12.05 3.22 9.86
N THR A 271 12.32 1.92 9.94
CA THR A 271 11.36 0.86 9.64
C THR A 271 10.91 0.18 10.93
N VAL A 272 9.76 -0.51 10.88
CA VAL A 272 9.26 -1.28 12.04
C VAL A 272 10.23 -2.38 12.48
N HIS A 273 11.12 -2.82 11.59
CA HIS A 273 12.12 -3.87 11.86
C HIS A 273 13.48 -3.32 12.30
N GLY A 274 13.61 -2.00 12.51
CA GLY A 274 14.81 -1.37 13.03
C GLY A 274 15.89 -1.03 11.99
N ASN A 275 15.56 -1.03 10.72
CA ASN A 275 16.40 -0.49 9.65
C ASN A 275 16.12 1.01 9.44
N THR A 276 16.94 1.68 8.65
CA THR A 276 16.62 3.01 8.10
C THR A 276 16.40 2.90 6.58
N ILE A 277 15.34 3.51 6.08
CA ILE A 277 15.06 3.62 4.64
C ILE A 277 15.27 5.06 4.17
N VAL A 278 15.88 5.20 3.00
CA VAL A 278 16.11 6.48 2.31
C VAL A 278 15.52 6.39 0.93
N GLY A 279 14.72 7.34 0.52
CA GLY A 279 14.03 7.37 -0.78
C GLY A 279 12.64 8.02 -0.65
N PRO A 280 11.84 7.98 -1.70
CA PRO A 280 12.19 7.56 -3.06
C PRO A 280 12.71 8.70 -3.94
N THR A 281 13.26 8.32 -5.11
CA THR A 281 13.28 9.20 -6.29
C THR A 281 11.89 9.28 -6.93
N ALA A 282 11.71 10.12 -7.95
CA ALA A 282 10.46 10.20 -8.71
C ALA A 282 10.79 10.41 -10.18
N ILE A 283 10.81 9.31 -10.94
CA ILE A 283 11.20 9.28 -12.35
C ILE A 283 10.09 8.56 -13.12
N ASP A 284 9.46 9.31 -14.04
CA ASP A 284 8.45 8.73 -14.93
C ASP A 284 9.15 7.86 -15.99
N ILE A 285 8.66 6.65 -16.18
CA ILE A 285 9.18 5.68 -17.15
C ILE A 285 8.01 5.07 -17.92
N GLU A 286 8.29 4.43 -19.06
CA GLU A 286 7.26 3.74 -19.85
C GLU A 286 7.13 2.26 -19.46
N ASP A 287 8.22 1.66 -19.02
CA ASP A 287 8.28 0.22 -18.70
C ASP A 287 7.58 -0.07 -17.35
N LYS A 288 6.44 -0.76 -17.42
CA LYS A 288 5.65 -1.18 -16.24
C LYS A 288 6.32 -2.29 -15.41
N ASP A 289 7.42 -2.88 -15.90
CA ASP A 289 8.26 -3.85 -15.18
C ASP A 289 9.64 -3.27 -14.79
N GLY A 290 9.88 -1.99 -15.08
CA GLY A 290 11.16 -1.29 -14.90
C GLY A 290 11.54 -1.05 -13.42
N THR A 291 11.72 -2.11 -12.64
CA THR A 291 12.05 -2.07 -11.20
C THR A 291 13.55 -2.09 -10.88
N ASN A 292 14.41 -1.90 -11.86
CA ASN A 292 15.85 -1.75 -11.66
C ASN A 292 16.20 -0.38 -11.07
N THR A 293 17.11 -0.33 -10.08
CA THR A 293 17.73 0.91 -9.62
C THR A 293 18.78 1.40 -10.61
N THR A 294 19.06 2.71 -10.57
CA THR A 294 20.12 3.32 -11.40
C THR A 294 21.15 4.07 -10.55
N ALA A 295 22.42 4.08 -10.95
CA ALA A 295 23.45 4.81 -10.23
C ALA A 295 23.08 6.30 -10.09
N ALA A 296 22.60 6.93 -11.17
CA ALA A 296 22.17 8.33 -11.14
C ALA A 296 21.01 8.57 -10.16
N GLY A 297 20.02 7.66 -10.10
CA GLY A 297 18.90 7.75 -9.17
C GLY A 297 19.37 7.61 -7.72
N LEU A 298 20.28 6.67 -7.44
CA LEU A 298 20.85 6.49 -6.10
C LEU A 298 21.70 7.67 -5.66
N ASP A 299 22.52 8.25 -6.56
CA ASP A 299 23.33 9.44 -6.28
C ASP A 299 22.44 10.66 -5.97
N GLU A 300 21.39 10.87 -6.76
CA GLU A 300 20.39 11.93 -6.54
C GLU A 300 19.70 11.78 -5.17
N LEU A 301 19.26 10.56 -4.87
CA LEU A 301 18.61 10.22 -3.61
C LEU A 301 19.51 10.53 -2.40
N ILE A 302 20.78 10.10 -2.45
CA ILE A 302 21.76 10.31 -1.37
C ILE A 302 22.02 11.81 -1.19
N ALA A 303 22.21 12.55 -2.28
CA ALA A 303 22.45 14.00 -2.24
C ALA A 303 21.26 14.75 -1.62
N LYS A 304 20.03 14.44 -2.04
CA LYS A 304 18.81 15.06 -1.51
C LYS A 304 18.60 14.72 -0.03
N ALA A 305 18.73 13.46 0.37
CA ALA A 305 18.60 13.06 1.77
C ALA A 305 19.66 13.73 2.64
N GLY A 306 20.91 13.84 2.16
CA GLY A 306 22.02 14.48 2.86
C GLY A 306 21.83 15.99 3.04
N SER A 307 21.02 16.67 2.22
CA SER A 307 20.69 18.07 2.44
C SER A 307 19.75 18.29 3.62
N THR A 308 18.91 17.31 3.95
CA THR A 308 17.92 17.38 5.03
C THR A 308 18.42 16.73 6.32
N MET A 309 19.15 15.62 6.22
CA MET A 309 19.67 14.86 7.37
C MET A 309 21.20 14.90 7.42
N GLN A 310 21.75 15.35 8.56
CA GLN A 310 23.21 15.42 8.75
C GLN A 310 23.78 14.02 9.00
N ASN A 311 25.02 13.79 8.55
CA ASN A 311 25.77 12.55 8.83
C ASN A 311 25.02 11.26 8.47
N LEU A 312 24.27 11.29 7.36
CA LEU A 312 23.54 10.10 6.89
C LEU A 312 24.52 8.92 6.73
N PRO A 313 24.26 7.76 7.40
CA PRO A 313 25.22 6.65 7.46
C PRO A 313 25.18 5.79 6.17
N ILE A 314 25.38 6.41 5.02
CA ILE A 314 25.18 5.80 3.68
C ILE A 314 26.11 4.61 3.42
N ARG A 315 27.25 4.52 4.14
CA ARG A 315 28.16 3.37 4.04
C ARG A 315 27.56 2.07 4.61
N GLN A 316 26.42 2.17 5.28
CA GLN A 316 25.70 1.03 5.87
C GLN A 316 24.49 0.60 5.02
N VAL A 317 24.43 1.00 3.76
CA VAL A 317 23.45 0.46 2.81
C VAL A 317 23.70 -1.03 2.62
N ILE A 318 22.67 -1.83 2.88
CA ILE A 318 22.69 -3.29 2.71
C ILE A 318 22.05 -3.73 1.40
N THR A 319 21.11 -2.94 0.87
CA THR A 319 20.50 -3.18 -0.42
C THR A 319 19.85 -1.91 -0.98
N SER A 320 19.60 -1.91 -2.29
CA SER A 320 18.78 -0.93 -2.99
C SER A 320 17.67 -1.64 -3.74
N PHE A 321 16.53 -0.98 -3.91
CA PHE A 321 15.40 -1.49 -4.67
C PHE A 321 14.62 -0.33 -5.29
N ALA A 322 13.76 -0.63 -6.27
CA ALA A 322 12.86 0.34 -6.84
C ALA A 322 11.43 -0.18 -6.88
N GLY A 323 10.47 0.73 -6.76
CA GLY A 323 9.05 0.46 -6.90
C GLY A 323 8.38 1.43 -7.85
N LEU A 324 7.31 0.98 -8.50
CA LEU A 324 6.57 1.74 -9.50
C LEU A 324 5.25 2.23 -8.91
N ARG A 325 5.09 3.55 -8.74
CA ARG A 325 3.78 4.14 -8.40
C ARG A 325 2.89 4.17 -9.63
N ALA A 326 1.64 3.81 -9.45
CA ALA A 326 0.62 3.86 -10.50
C ALA A 326 0.09 5.29 -10.66
N HIS A 327 0.93 6.19 -11.24
CA HIS A 327 0.58 7.59 -11.41
C HIS A 327 -0.43 7.76 -12.55
N GLU A 328 -1.62 8.19 -12.22
CA GLU A 328 -2.70 8.49 -13.14
C GLU A 328 -2.65 9.98 -13.51
N ASP A 329 -3.06 10.35 -14.73
CA ASP A 329 -2.87 11.68 -15.32
C ASP A 329 -3.54 12.81 -14.51
N ASP A 330 -4.72 12.57 -13.92
CA ASP A 330 -5.46 13.54 -13.10
C ASP A 330 -5.00 13.54 -11.63
N HIS A 331 -4.06 12.66 -11.26
CA HIS A 331 -3.52 12.53 -9.91
C HIS A 331 -4.61 12.26 -8.86
N GLU A 332 -5.56 11.36 -9.15
CA GLU A 332 -6.63 10.97 -8.24
C GLU A 332 -6.82 9.45 -8.21
N PHE A 333 -7.41 8.93 -7.13
CA PHE A 333 -7.82 7.55 -7.06
C PHE A 333 -9.11 7.32 -7.85
N ILE A 334 -9.13 6.30 -8.66
CA ILE A 334 -10.31 5.88 -9.42
C ILE A 334 -10.92 4.67 -8.71
N LEU A 335 -12.02 4.91 -7.99
CA LEU A 335 -12.73 3.89 -7.20
C LEU A 335 -14.19 3.85 -7.61
N GLY A 336 -14.63 2.82 -8.27
CA GLY A 336 -16.03 2.65 -8.65
C GLY A 336 -16.23 1.89 -9.94
N GLU A 337 -17.51 1.73 -10.31
CA GLU A 337 -17.89 1.04 -11.53
C GLU A 337 -17.55 1.85 -12.78
N CYS A 338 -16.99 1.17 -13.76
CA CYS A 338 -16.72 1.75 -15.07
C CYS A 338 -18.03 2.11 -15.76
N PRO A 339 -18.26 3.38 -16.17
CA PRO A 339 -19.57 3.83 -16.63
C PRO A 339 -20.11 3.16 -17.91
N ASP A 340 -19.22 2.61 -18.74
CA ASP A 340 -19.56 1.94 -20.01
C ASP A 340 -19.20 0.45 -20.02
N ALA A 341 -18.84 -0.12 -18.85
CA ALA A 341 -18.60 -1.53 -18.64
C ALA A 341 -19.32 -2.02 -17.36
N PRO A 342 -20.63 -2.30 -17.42
CA PRO A 342 -21.41 -2.71 -16.25
C PRO A 342 -20.79 -3.92 -15.54
N GLY A 343 -20.71 -3.86 -14.20
CA GLY A 343 -20.12 -4.92 -13.40
C GLY A 343 -18.58 -4.91 -13.35
N PHE A 344 -17.91 -4.00 -14.06
CA PHE A 344 -16.46 -3.81 -13.98
C PHE A 344 -16.13 -2.61 -13.08
N PHE A 345 -15.42 -2.85 -11.98
CA PHE A 345 -15.02 -1.85 -10.99
C PHE A 345 -13.53 -1.59 -11.05
N ASP A 346 -13.15 -0.34 -11.05
CA ASP A 346 -11.75 0.07 -10.93
C ASP A 346 -11.38 0.40 -9.47
N CYS A 347 -10.21 -0.08 -9.05
CA CYS A 347 -9.40 0.41 -7.96
C CYS A 347 -8.05 0.80 -8.57
N ALA A 348 -8.04 1.86 -9.39
CA ALA A 348 -6.93 2.27 -10.25
C ALA A 348 -6.35 3.61 -9.84
N GLY A 349 -5.18 3.96 -10.38
CA GLY A 349 -4.48 5.20 -10.02
C GLY A 349 -3.99 5.22 -8.57
N ILE A 350 -3.87 4.05 -7.92
CA ILE A 350 -3.50 3.96 -6.51
C ILE A 350 -1.99 4.13 -6.35
N GLU A 351 -1.55 5.38 -6.35
CA GLU A 351 -0.18 5.79 -6.02
C GLU A 351 -0.04 6.18 -4.54
N SER A 352 0.98 6.96 -4.14
CA SER A 352 1.07 7.47 -2.76
C SER A 352 -0.05 8.50 -2.51
N PRO A 353 -0.85 8.30 -1.43
CA PRO A 353 -0.65 7.49 -0.23
C PRO A 353 -1.36 6.11 -0.21
N GLY A 354 -1.36 5.35 -1.27
CA GLY A 354 -2.13 4.13 -1.46
C GLY A 354 -1.95 3.07 -0.35
N LEU A 355 -0.72 2.86 0.16
CA LEU A 355 -0.49 1.91 1.25
C LEU A 355 -1.29 2.27 2.53
N SER A 356 -1.30 3.56 2.89
CA SER A 356 -2.09 4.07 4.01
C SER A 356 -3.59 3.95 3.76
N SER A 357 -3.99 4.16 2.51
CA SER A 357 -5.39 4.22 2.08
C SER A 357 -6.01 2.83 1.87
N ALA A 358 -5.19 1.79 1.72
CA ALA A 358 -5.66 0.46 1.31
C ALA A 358 -6.79 -0.10 2.20
N PRO A 359 -6.76 0.00 3.54
CA PRO A 359 -7.88 -0.45 4.37
C PRO A 359 -9.19 0.29 4.06
N ALA A 360 -9.13 1.61 3.90
CA ALA A 360 -10.31 2.42 3.58
C ALA A 360 -10.83 2.19 2.16
N ILE A 361 -9.92 1.99 1.19
CA ILE A 361 -10.28 1.60 -0.18
C ILE A 361 -11.01 0.25 -0.17
N GLY A 362 -10.48 -0.72 0.58
CA GLY A 362 -11.10 -2.03 0.71
C GLY A 362 -12.51 -1.95 1.29
N GLU A 363 -12.69 -1.22 2.39
CA GLU A 363 -14.00 -1.04 3.02
C GLU A 363 -14.97 -0.28 2.11
N TYR A 364 -14.54 0.82 1.51
CA TYR A 364 -15.35 1.62 0.59
C TYR A 364 -15.84 0.81 -0.61
N THR A 365 -14.93 0.05 -1.26
CA THR A 365 -15.28 -0.80 -2.40
C THR A 365 -16.23 -1.92 -2.01
N ALA A 366 -16.01 -2.54 -0.84
CA ALA A 366 -16.88 -3.59 -0.33
C ALA A 366 -18.30 -3.07 -0.03
N GLN A 367 -18.43 -1.87 0.54
CA GLN A 367 -19.73 -1.23 0.79
C GLN A 367 -20.48 -0.93 -0.52
N LEU A 368 -19.81 -0.36 -1.53
CA LEU A 368 -20.43 -0.11 -2.83
C LEU A 368 -20.99 -1.39 -3.48
N LEU A 369 -20.22 -2.48 -3.40
CA LEU A 369 -20.64 -3.77 -3.97
C LEU A 369 -21.72 -4.46 -3.14
N GLN A 370 -21.64 -4.36 -1.81
CA GLN A 370 -22.68 -4.89 -0.92
C GLN A 370 -24.04 -4.25 -1.20
N GLU A 371 -24.10 -2.90 -1.32
CA GLU A 371 -25.31 -2.18 -1.65
C GLU A 371 -25.86 -2.59 -3.03
N LYS A 372 -24.98 -2.69 -4.02
CA LYS A 372 -25.36 -3.00 -5.41
C LYS A 372 -25.84 -4.44 -5.59
N LEU A 373 -25.20 -5.40 -4.92
CA LEU A 373 -25.48 -6.83 -5.00
C LEU A 373 -26.48 -7.30 -3.94
N SER A 374 -26.79 -6.45 -2.95
CA SER A 374 -27.58 -6.81 -1.78
C SER A 374 -27.01 -8.07 -1.07
N LEU A 375 -25.69 -8.13 -0.92
CA LEU A 375 -25.02 -9.26 -0.27
C LEU A 375 -25.44 -9.33 1.21
N ALA A 376 -25.76 -10.53 1.68
CA ALA A 376 -26.01 -10.79 3.09
C ALA A 376 -24.70 -10.75 3.88
N GLU A 377 -24.78 -10.45 5.18
CA GLU A 377 -23.62 -10.53 6.05
C GLU A 377 -23.17 -11.98 6.26
N ASN A 378 -21.88 -12.23 6.20
CA ASN A 378 -21.27 -13.50 6.57
C ASN A 378 -21.24 -13.62 8.12
N THR A 379 -22.13 -14.38 8.67
CA THR A 379 -22.26 -14.58 10.13
C THR A 379 -21.08 -15.33 10.75
N ASP A 380 -20.32 -16.05 9.94
CA ASP A 380 -19.13 -16.80 10.36
C ASP A 380 -17.83 -16.01 10.18
N PHE A 381 -17.91 -14.73 9.77
CA PHE A 381 -16.75 -13.89 9.56
C PHE A 381 -15.89 -13.74 10.83
N VAL A 382 -14.62 -14.09 10.70
CA VAL A 382 -13.60 -13.90 11.74
C VAL A 382 -12.71 -12.70 11.38
N GLY A 383 -12.91 -11.58 12.07
CA GLY A 383 -12.22 -10.31 11.78
C GLY A 383 -10.78 -10.25 12.26
N THR A 384 -10.29 -11.27 12.96
CA THR A 384 -8.96 -11.34 13.57
C THR A 384 -8.11 -12.43 12.94
N ARG A 385 -6.79 -12.27 13.00
CA ARG A 385 -5.80 -13.24 12.56
C ARG A 385 -4.67 -13.31 13.59
N THR A 386 -4.11 -14.49 13.79
CA THR A 386 -2.83 -14.64 14.50
C THR A 386 -1.71 -14.75 13.48
N GLY A 387 -0.73 -13.84 13.56
CA GLY A 387 0.45 -13.83 12.70
C GLY A 387 1.39 -15.01 12.97
N ILE A 388 2.43 -15.09 12.15
CA ILE A 388 3.51 -16.06 12.38
C ILE A 388 4.16 -15.73 13.71
N LEU A 389 4.22 -16.72 14.60
CA LEU A 389 4.83 -16.59 15.91
C LEU A 389 6.32 -16.25 15.78
N ASP A 390 6.77 -15.16 16.42
CA ASP A 390 8.19 -14.84 16.48
C ASP A 390 8.88 -15.72 17.55
N PRO A 391 9.75 -16.67 17.16
CA PRO A 391 10.41 -17.56 18.10
C PRO A 391 11.25 -16.83 19.16
N LYS A 392 11.69 -15.60 18.88
CA LYS A 392 12.45 -14.78 19.81
C LYS A 392 11.66 -14.32 21.03
N THR A 393 10.33 -14.34 20.94
CA THR A 393 9.42 -13.97 22.04
C THR A 393 9.13 -15.14 22.98
N LEU A 394 9.54 -16.36 22.62
CA LEU A 394 9.26 -17.58 23.37
C LEU A 394 10.33 -17.87 24.43
N SER A 395 9.92 -18.55 25.50
CA SER A 395 10.86 -19.22 26.36
C SER A 395 11.57 -20.35 25.61
N ARG A 396 12.71 -20.79 26.07
CA ARG A 396 13.44 -21.93 25.45
C ARG A 396 12.60 -23.22 25.45
N GLU A 397 11.79 -23.41 26.48
CA GLU A 397 10.91 -24.59 26.63
C GLU A 397 9.78 -24.53 25.58
N ASP A 398 9.09 -23.39 25.45
CA ASP A 398 8.02 -23.19 24.47
C ASP A 398 8.56 -23.27 23.04
N TYR A 399 9.76 -22.75 22.79
CA TYR A 399 10.40 -22.83 21.48
C TYR A 399 10.73 -24.29 21.10
N ASN A 400 11.27 -25.07 22.02
CA ASN A 400 11.51 -26.51 21.79
C ASN A 400 10.20 -27.28 21.56
N ALA A 401 9.14 -26.97 22.30
CA ALA A 401 7.83 -27.56 22.09
C ALA A 401 7.25 -27.19 20.72
N LEU A 402 7.45 -25.96 20.28
CA LEU A 402 7.03 -25.49 18.95
C LEU A 402 7.74 -26.28 17.83
N ILE A 403 9.08 -26.40 17.88
CA ILE A 403 9.88 -27.19 16.93
C ILE A 403 9.45 -28.65 16.92
N ALA A 404 9.16 -29.24 18.09
CA ALA A 404 8.70 -30.62 18.17
C ALA A 404 7.33 -30.84 17.50
N ARG A 405 6.48 -29.81 17.51
CA ARG A 405 5.15 -29.83 16.84
C ARG A 405 5.27 -29.54 15.35
N ASP A 406 6.09 -28.59 14.99
CA ASP A 406 6.28 -28.15 13.61
C ASP A 406 7.77 -27.80 13.36
N PRO A 407 8.53 -28.73 12.71
CA PRO A 407 9.95 -28.54 12.45
C PRO A 407 10.27 -27.39 11.48
N ALA A 408 9.28 -26.74 10.87
CA ALA A 408 9.48 -25.61 9.99
C ALA A 408 9.81 -24.29 10.73
N TYR A 409 9.62 -24.26 12.08
CA TYR A 409 9.98 -23.13 12.92
C TYR A 409 11.49 -23.09 13.25
#